data_4ccf3d7e77ec4408196f92524630c754
#
_entry.id   4ccf3d7e77ec4408196f92524630c754
#
_cell.length_a   1.000
_cell.length_b   1.000
_cell.length_c   1.000
_cell.angle_alpha   90.00
_cell.angle_beta   90.00
_cell.angle_gamma   90.00
#
_symmetry.space_group_name_H-M   'P 1'
#
loop_
_entity.id
_entity.type
_entity.pdbx_description
1 polymer ?
#
loop_
_entity_poly.entity_id
_entity_poly.type
_entity_poly.pdbx_seq_one_letter_code
_entity_poly.pdbx_strand_id
1 'polypeptide(L)'
;AMSHGAKLLILDEPTSGLDPVSRDDLLDLFLTLAEEDGVSILFSTHITSDLEKCADHITYIQNGRIFASQTKKDFLAAYVLAEGTPEQLTPALERALIGLRKHRESFAGLLEAKDAALAAGCRVTQPSLEDIMVHLEREAEQ
;
A
#
# COMPACT_ATOMS: atom_id res chain seq x y z
N ALA A 1 12.65 30.30 5.14
CA ALA A 1 12.12 30.31 5.21
C ALA A 1 11.45 30.29 4.94
N MET A 2 11.42 30.10 4.78
CA MET A 2 10.60 30.23 4.58
C MET A 2 10.03 30.38 5.23
N SER A 3 10.19 30.49 5.39
CA SER A 3 9.64 30.67 6.03
C SER A 3 8.64 30.76 6.16
N HIS A 4 8.75 31.06 6.64
CA HIS A 4 7.40 31.33 6.81
C HIS A 4 6.67 31.18 5.53
N GLY A 5 7.18 30.56 4.72
CA GLY A 5 6.55 30.23 3.51
C GLY A 5 6.07 28.82 3.43
N ALA A 6 5.98 28.15 4.58
CA ALA A 6 5.49 26.78 4.58
C ALA A 6 4.07 26.73 3.99
N LYS A 7 3.91 26.02 2.89
CA LYS A 7 2.63 25.86 2.23
C LYS A 7 2.17 24.42 2.33
N LEU A 8 0.89 24.26 2.54
CA LEU A 8 0.25 22.95 2.57
C LEU A 8 -0.81 22.92 1.48
N LEU A 9 -0.69 21.93 0.60
CA LEU A 9 -1.65 21.71 -0.46
C LEU A 9 -2.45 20.46 -0.12
N ILE A 10 -3.77 20.57 -0.08
CA ILE A 10 -4.66 19.46 0.24
C ILE A 10 -5.55 19.18 -0.96
N LEU A 11 -5.48 17.95 -1.45
CA LEU A 11 -6.17 17.54 -2.68
C LEU A 11 -6.94 16.24 -2.45
N ASP A 12 -8.09 16.12 -3.11
CA ASP A 12 -8.89 14.90 -3.06
C ASP A 12 -8.93 14.28 -4.45
N GLU A 13 -8.42 13.06 -4.58
CA GLU A 13 -8.37 12.33 -5.84
C GLU A 13 -7.85 13.17 -7.00
N PRO A 14 -6.66 13.80 -6.86
CA PRO A 14 -6.22 14.81 -7.84
C PRO A 14 -5.97 14.28 -9.24
N THR A 15 -5.70 12.99 -9.41
CA THR A 15 -5.44 12.39 -10.72
C THR A 15 -6.66 11.71 -11.32
N SER A 16 -7.79 11.71 -10.63
CA SER A 16 -9.00 11.05 -11.08
C SER A 16 -9.48 11.64 -12.42
N GLY A 17 -9.72 10.75 -13.38
CA GLY A 17 -10.20 11.17 -14.70
C GLY A 17 -9.14 11.64 -15.67
N LEU A 18 -7.88 11.68 -15.25
CA LEU A 18 -6.78 12.08 -16.12
C LEU A 18 -6.29 10.89 -16.96
N ASP A 19 -5.85 11.18 -18.18
CA ASP A 19 -5.17 10.18 -19.00
C ASP A 19 -3.78 9.89 -18.41
N PRO A 20 -3.12 8.78 -18.83
CA PRO A 20 -1.84 8.40 -18.24
C PRO A 20 -0.74 9.46 -18.32
N VAL A 21 -0.67 10.22 -19.42
CA VAL A 21 0.35 11.25 -19.59
C VAL A 21 0.10 12.42 -18.65
N SER A 22 -1.14 12.90 -18.59
CA SER A 22 -1.52 14.00 -17.71
C SER A 22 -1.35 13.64 -16.24
N ARG A 23 -1.66 12.40 -15.89
CA ARG A 23 -1.45 11.89 -14.53
C ARG A 23 0.03 11.94 -14.17
N ASP A 24 0.86 11.42 -15.05
CA ASP A 24 2.30 11.38 -14.83
C ASP A 24 2.88 12.80 -14.66
N ASP A 25 2.45 13.73 -15.52
CA ASP A 25 2.87 15.11 -15.45
C ASP A 25 2.47 15.79 -14.13
N LEU A 26 1.25 15.50 -13.65
CA LEU A 26 0.77 16.08 -12.40
C LEU A 26 1.57 15.53 -11.20
N LEU A 27 1.86 14.24 -11.21
CA LEU A 27 2.66 13.64 -10.13
C LEU A 27 4.08 14.17 -10.13
N ASP A 28 4.66 14.41 -11.30
CA ASP A 28 5.99 15.04 -11.41
C ASP A 28 5.95 16.45 -10.85
N LEU A 29 4.87 17.19 -11.10
CA LEU A 29 4.70 18.52 -10.54
C LEU A 29 4.66 18.47 -9.01
N PHE A 30 3.95 17.50 -8.43
CA PHE A 30 3.92 17.33 -6.98
C PHE A 30 5.31 17.08 -6.40
N LEU A 31 6.10 16.23 -7.06
CA LEU A 31 7.46 15.96 -6.62
C LEU A 31 8.32 17.20 -6.67
N THR A 32 8.20 17.97 -7.74
CA THR A 32 8.95 19.23 -7.90
C THR A 32 8.57 20.24 -6.83
N LEU A 33 7.28 20.40 -6.56
CA LEU A 33 6.82 21.33 -5.52
C LEU A 33 7.33 20.93 -4.14
N ALA A 34 7.31 19.63 -3.84
CA ALA A 34 7.76 19.13 -2.54
C ALA A 34 9.28 19.27 -2.38
N GLU A 35 10.04 18.94 -3.42
CA GLU A 35 11.50 18.92 -3.32
C GLU A 35 12.14 20.31 -3.49
N GLU A 36 11.64 21.12 -4.42
CA GLU A 36 12.25 22.40 -4.74
C GLU A 36 11.63 23.57 -4.01
N ASP A 37 10.33 23.56 -3.82
CA ASP A 37 9.61 24.68 -3.24
C ASP A 37 9.20 24.48 -1.79
N GLY A 38 9.53 23.33 -1.21
CA GLY A 38 9.20 23.04 0.18
C GLY A 38 7.72 22.94 0.50
N VAL A 39 6.89 22.66 -0.50
CA VAL A 39 5.45 22.52 -0.33
C VAL A 39 5.14 21.13 0.23
N SER A 40 4.32 21.07 1.29
CA SER A 40 3.80 19.80 1.80
C SER A 40 2.50 19.49 1.06
N ILE A 41 2.38 18.29 0.56
CA ILE A 41 1.21 17.88 -0.20
C ILE A 41 0.52 16.71 0.49
N LEU A 42 -0.76 16.91 0.81
CA LEU A 42 -1.61 15.84 1.34
C LEU A 42 -2.69 15.58 0.29
N PHE A 43 -2.74 14.36 -0.21
CA PHE A 43 -3.82 14.01 -1.14
C PHE A 43 -4.40 12.64 -0.81
N SER A 44 -5.69 12.50 -1.08
CA SER A 44 -6.37 11.23 -0.93
C SER A 44 -6.47 10.55 -2.29
N THR A 45 -6.29 9.25 -2.33
CA THR A 45 -6.44 8.48 -3.56
C THR A 45 -6.62 7.00 -3.23
N HIS A 46 -7.28 6.28 -4.12
CA HIS A 46 -7.30 4.83 -4.09
C HIS A 46 -6.44 4.26 -5.24
N ILE A 47 -5.72 5.13 -5.95
CA ILE A 47 -4.85 4.72 -7.05
C ILE A 47 -3.46 4.49 -6.50
N THR A 48 -3.12 3.22 -6.27
CA THR A 48 -1.87 2.84 -5.60
C THR A 48 -0.62 3.24 -6.37
N SER A 49 -0.67 3.25 -7.69
CA SER A 49 0.48 3.66 -8.51
C SER A 49 0.88 5.12 -8.27
N ASP A 50 -0.10 5.98 -7.97
CA ASP A 50 0.19 7.38 -7.64
C ASP A 50 0.99 7.46 -6.33
N LEU A 51 0.58 6.66 -5.34
CA LEU A 51 1.26 6.61 -4.04
C LEU A 51 2.66 6.03 -4.17
N GLU A 52 2.82 4.99 -4.96
CA GLU A 52 4.13 4.39 -5.18
C GLU A 52 5.10 5.36 -5.82
N LYS A 53 4.60 6.22 -6.71
CA LYS A 53 5.43 7.17 -7.41
C LYS A 53 5.87 8.35 -6.54
N CYS A 54 4.97 8.92 -5.75
CA CYS A 54 5.27 10.21 -5.13
C CYS A 54 5.02 10.31 -3.62
N ALA A 55 4.42 9.32 -2.99
CA ALA A 55 4.15 9.42 -1.54
C ALA A 55 5.35 8.98 -0.71
N ASP A 56 5.63 9.73 0.34
CA ASP A 56 6.65 9.36 1.34
C ASP A 56 6.01 8.74 2.57
N HIS A 57 4.80 9.18 2.90
CA HIS A 57 4.06 8.76 4.07
C HIS A 57 2.67 8.32 3.65
N ILE A 58 2.19 7.23 4.22
CA ILE A 58 0.89 6.67 3.89
C ILE A 58 0.06 6.57 5.15
N THR A 59 -1.17 7.07 5.07
CA THR A 59 -2.19 6.85 6.09
C THR A 59 -3.31 6.05 5.45
N TYR A 60 -3.51 4.84 5.94
CA TYR A 60 -4.54 3.96 5.41
C TYR A 60 -5.79 4.01 6.28
N ILE A 61 -6.90 4.37 5.67
CA ILE A 61 -8.19 4.50 6.36
C ILE A 61 -9.10 3.37 5.91
N GLN A 62 -9.69 2.68 6.88
CA GLN A 62 -10.62 1.59 6.62
C GLN A 62 -11.80 1.70 7.57
N ASN A 63 -12.99 1.66 7.01
CA ASN A 63 -14.23 1.77 7.79
C ASN A 63 -14.27 3.00 8.70
N GLY A 64 -13.78 4.13 8.20
CA GLY A 64 -13.79 5.40 8.93
C GLY A 64 -12.75 5.50 10.03
N ARG A 65 -11.83 4.56 10.12
CA ARG A 65 -10.78 4.55 11.14
C ARG A 65 -9.41 4.49 10.49
N ILE A 66 -8.43 5.07 11.16
CA ILE A 66 -7.03 4.97 10.72
C ILE A 66 -6.53 3.58 11.08
N PHE A 67 -6.25 2.78 10.05
CA PHE A 67 -5.71 1.44 10.19
C PHE A 67 -4.19 1.49 10.37
N ALA A 68 -3.52 2.34 9.62
CA ALA A 68 -2.07 2.49 9.67
C ALA A 68 -1.69 3.90 9.23
N SER A 69 -0.64 4.45 9.84
CA SER A 69 -0.08 5.73 9.44
C SER A 69 1.43 5.64 9.66
N GLN A 70 2.19 5.60 8.58
CA GLN A 70 3.64 5.41 8.65
C GLN A 70 4.28 5.76 7.31
N THR A 71 5.61 5.75 7.26
CA THR A 71 6.29 5.97 5.99
C THR A 71 5.93 4.87 5.01
N LYS A 72 5.98 5.19 3.72
CA LYS A 72 5.71 4.19 2.69
C LYS A 72 6.67 3.01 2.83
N LYS A 73 7.94 3.27 3.10
CA LYS A 73 8.94 2.24 3.28
C LYS A 73 8.57 1.28 4.42
N ASP A 74 8.18 1.83 5.57
CA ASP A 74 7.79 1.02 6.72
C ASP A 74 6.51 0.24 6.47
N PHE A 75 5.56 0.86 5.77
CA PHE A 75 4.31 0.20 5.43
C PHE A 75 4.55 -1.01 4.54
N LEU A 76 5.40 -0.85 3.51
CA LEU A 76 5.74 -1.96 2.61
C LEU A 76 6.54 -3.05 3.32
N ALA A 77 7.41 -2.66 4.24
CA ALA A 77 8.26 -3.60 4.98
C ALA A 77 7.48 -4.39 6.04
N ALA A 78 6.30 -3.92 6.42
CA ALA A 78 5.49 -4.57 7.46
C ALA A 78 4.86 -5.87 7.01
N TYR A 79 4.82 -6.15 5.70
CA TYR A 79 4.11 -7.30 5.13
C TYR A 79 4.95 -8.08 4.14
N VAL A 80 4.60 -9.34 3.98
CA VAL A 80 5.12 -10.20 2.93
C VAL A 80 3.93 -10.87 2.24
N LEU A 81 4.10 -11.23 0.99
CA LEU A 81 3.08 -11.96 0.22
C LEU A 81 3.48 -13.42 0.18
N ALA A 82 2.62 -14.30 0.69
CA ALA A 82 2.86 -15.73 0.73
C ALA A 82 1.97 -16.44 -0.29
N GLU A 83 2.57 -17.28 -1.10
CA GLU A 83 1.87 -18.06 -2.11
C GLU A 83 2.34 -19.50 -2.06
N GLY A 84 1.45 -20.43 -2.38
CA GLY A 84 1.84 -21.84 -2.39
C GLY A 84 0.71 -22.74 -2.85
N THR A 85 0.95 -24.06 -2.68
CA THR A 85 -0.04 -25.07 -2.99
C THR A 85 -0.92 -25.30 -1.76
N PRO A 86 -2.11 -25.89 -1.94
CA PRO A 86 -3.00 -26.16 -0.79
C PRO A 86 -2.34 -27.00 0.31
N GLU A 87 -1.42 -27.88 -0.05
CA GLU A 87 -0.74 -28.73 0.92
C GLU A 87 0.20 -27.94 1.83
N GLN A 88 0.68 -26.78 1.35
CA GLN A 88 1.56 -25.91 2.11
C GLN A 88 0.82 -24.99 3.07
N LEU A 89 -0.51 -24.94 2.96
CA LEU A 89 -1.35 -24.10 3.80
C LEU A 89 -1.66 -24.81 5.12
N THR A 90 -0.82 -24.58 6.12
CA THR A 90 -1.04 -25.14 7.46
C THR A 90 -2.15 -24.38 8.19
N PRO A 91 -2.80 -24.99 9.19
CA PRO A 91 -3.82 -24.26 9.96
C PRO A 91 -3.29 -22.98 10.62
N ALA A 92 -2.05 -22.99 11.10
CA ALA A 92 -1.44 -21.80 11.69
C ALA A 92 -1.25 -20.70 10.66
N LEU A 93 -0.77 -21.05 9.46
CA LEU A 93 -0.61 -20.10 8.37
C LEU A 93 -1.95 -19.55 7.92
N GLU A 94 -2.94 -20.40 7.76
CA GLU A 94 -4.26 -19.99 7.32
C GLU A 94 -4.86 -18.94 8.26
N ARG A 95 -4.69 -19.11 9.56
CA ARG A 95 -5.19 -18.14 10.54
C ARG A 95 -4.44 -16.82 10.53
N ALA A 96 -3.16 -16.85 10.15
CA ALA A 96 -2.33 -15.64 10.14
C ALA A 96 -2.45 -14.85 8.85
N LEU A 97 -2.87 -15.49 7.75
CA LEU A 97 -2.96 -14.82 6.47
C LEU A 97 -4.09 -13.79 6.41
N ILE A 98 -3.80 -12.64 5.85
CA ILE A 98 -4.74 -11.54 5.68
C ILE A 98 -5.26 -11.57 4.25
N GLY A 99 -6.59 -11.52 4.09
CA GLY A 99 -7.21 -11.52 2.78
C GLY A 99 -6.89 -12.75 1.95
N LEU A 100 -6.91 -13.91 2.57
CA LEU A 100 -6.57 -15.17 1.93
C LEU A 100 -7.44 -15.44 0.71
N ARG A 101 -6.79 -15.77 -0.41
CA ARG A 101 -7.45 -16.20 -1.64
C ARG A 101 -7.05 -17.64 -1.92
N LYS A 102 -8.06 -18.50 -1.98
CA LYS A 102 -7.85 -19.89 -2.32
C LYS A 102 -8.31 -20.14 -3.75
N HIS A 103 -7.45 -20.78 -4.51
CA HIS A 103 -7.77 -21.27 -5.85
C HIS A 103 -7.70 -22.79 -5.83
N ARG A 104 -8.07 -23.42 -6.94
CA ARG A 104 -8.10 -24.88 -7.00
C ARG A 104 -6.74 -25.51 -6.65
N GLU A 105 -5.66 -24.92 -7.15
CA GLU A 105 -4.33 -25.50 -7.03
C GLU A 105 -3.33 -24.60 -6.32
N SER A 106 -3.80 -23.48 -5.75
CA SER A 106 -2.91 -22.52 -5.11
C SER A 106 -3.65 -21.67 -4.10
N PHE A 107 -2.87 -20.97 -3.28
CA PHE A 107 -3.41 -19.94 -2.42
C PHE A 107 -2.46 -18.73 -2.45
N ALA A 108 -2.98 -17.57 -2.07
CA ALA A 108 -2.19 -16.35 -1.89
C ALA A 108 -2.79 -15.56 -0.75
N GLY A 109 -1.94 -14.95 0.04
CA GLY A 109 -2.39 -14.12 1.15
C GLY A 109 -1.27 -13.22 1.64
N LEU A 110 -1.67 -12.16 2.32
CA LEU A 110 -0.73 -11.23 2.93
C LEU A 110 -0.43 -11.72 4.34
N LEU A 111 0.82 -11.56 4.76
CA LEU A 111 1.28 -12.00 6.08
C LEU A 111 2.11 -10.89 6.70
N GLU A 112 1.93 -10.64 7.99
CA GLU A 112 2.80 -9.68 8.66
C GLU A 112 4.23 -10.20 8.63
N ALA A 113 5.18 -9.32 8.39
CA ALA A 113 6.59 -9.71 8.26
C ALA A 113 7.11 -10.48 9.48
N LYS A 114 6.62 -10.15 10.67
CA LYS A 114 6.99 -10.83 11.91
C LYS A 114 6.57 -12.31 11.93
N ASP A 115 5.57 -12.67 11.13
CA ASP A 115 5.02 -14.02 11.06
C ASP A 115 5.52 -14.79 9.82
N ALA A 116 6.50 -14.25 9.11
CA ALA A 116 6.97 -14.85 7.87
C ALA A 116 7.46 -16.30 8.03
N ALA A 117 7.91 -16.67 9.21
CA ALA A 117 8.35 -18.04 9.48
C ALA A 117 7.23 -19.07 9.31
N LEU A 118 5.97 -18.65 9.47
CA LEU A 118 4.82 -19.55 9.27
C LEU A 118 4.66 -19.98 7.82
N ALA A 119 5.25 -19.22 6.90
CA ALA A 119 5.19 -19.50 5.47
C ALA A 119 6.44 -20.23 4.98
N ALA A 120 7.19 -20.88 5.88
CA ALA A 120 8.36 -21.67 5.49
C ALA A 120 7.91 -22.76 4.50
N GLY A 121 8.61 -22.85 3.38
CA GLY A 121 8.26 -23.77 2.31
C GLY A 121 7.34 -23.17 1.25
N CYS A 122 6.74 -22.04 1.53
CA CYS A 122 5.94 -21.29 0.55
C CYS A 122 6.80 -20.29 -0.19
N ARG A 123 6.28 -19.80 -1.30
CA ARG A 123 6.93 -18.69 -2.00
C ARG A 123 6.57 -17.40 -1.28
N VAL A 124 7.58 -16.70 -0.77
CA VAL A 124 7.41 -15.44 -0.05
C VAL A 124 8.08 -14.33 -0.84
N THR A 125 7.33 -13.29 -1.18
CA THR A 125 7.83 -12.17 -1.96
C THR A 125 7.46 -10.85 -1.29
N GLN A 126 8.12 -9.78 -1.71
CA GLN A 126 7.79 -8.43 -1.27
C GLN A 126 6.52 -7.98 -1.99
N PRO A 127 5.47 -7.63 -1.27
CA PRO A 127 4.24 -7.16 -1.91
C PRO A 127 4.39 -5.73 -2.43
N SER A 128 3.62 -5.40 -3.47
CA SER A 128 3.46 -4.02 -3.90
C SER A 128 2.44 -3.36 -2.97
N LEU A 129 2.34 -2.04 -3.05
CA LEU A 129 1.32 -1.30 -2.29
C LEU A 129 -0.07 -1.77 -2.69
N GLU A 130 -0.30 -2.04 -3.98
CA GLU A 130 -1.58 -2.56 -4.45
C GLU A 130 -1.90 -3.92 -3.82
N ASP A 131 -0.92 -4.82 -3.77
CA ASP A 131 -1.10 -6.14 -3.15
C ASP A 131 -1.55 -6.00 -1.70
N ILE A 132 -0.90 -5.12 -0.94
CA ILE A 132 -1.24 -4.89 0.45
C ILE A 132 -2.68 -4.40 0.57
N MET A 133 -3.05 -3.39 -0.22
CA MET A 133 -4.38 -2.81 -0.15
C MET A 133 -5.46 -3.80 -0.56
N VAL A 134 -5.23 -4.57 -1.61
CA VAL A 134 -6.21 -5.58 -2.07
C VAL A 134 -6.48 -6.60 -0.98
N HIS A 135 -5.43 -7.12 -0.35
CA HIS A 135 -5.61 -8.14 0.68
C HIS A 135 -6.23 -7.59 1.96
N LEU A 136 -5.88 -6.35 2.34
CA LEU A 136 -6.51 -5.71 3.50
C LEU A 136 -8.00 -5.47 3.26
N GLU A 137 -8.37 -5.03 2.06
CA GLU A 137 -9.78 -4.84 1.72
C GLU A 137 -10.55 -6.16 1.70
N ARG A 138 -9.96 -7.22 1.18
CA ARG A 138 -10.59 -8.55 1.19
C ARG A 138 -10.83 -9.05 2.60
N GLU A 139 -9.89 -8.81 3.49
CA GLU A 139 -10.03 -9.21 4.89
C GLU A 139 -11.20 -8.48 5.54
N ALA A 140 -11.36 -7.19 5.22
CA ALA A 140 -12.44 -6.38 5.79
C ALA A 140 -13.82 -6.81 5.29
N GLU A 141 -13.90 -7.43 4.13
CA GLU A 141 -15.15 -7.90 3.54
C GLU A 141 -15.62 -9.26 4.06
N GLN A 142 -14.77 -9.95 4.79
CA GLN A 142 -15.09 -11.28 5.34
C GLN A 142 -15.83 -11.22 6.66
#